data_945cfe7cce42c34111a1497d77350b92
#
_entry.id   945cfe7cce42c34111a1497d77350b92
#
_cell.length_a   1.000
_cell.length_b   1.000
_cell.length_c   1.000
_cell.angle_alpha   90.00
_cell.angle_beta   90.00
_cell.angle_gamma   90.00
#
_symmetry.space_group_name_H-M   'P 1'
#
loop_
_entity.id
_entity.type
_entity.pdbx_description
1 polymer ?
#
loop_
_entity_poly.entity_id
_entity_poly.type
_entity_poly.pdbx_seq_one_letter_code
_entity_poly.pdbx_strand_id
1 'polypeptide(L)'
;MYNPRYERSDDYRYQFIKTHPGAFGKFYMCPYCGRIMLRKTMQVDHIVSIHLANKHRAYRILVPNGNINSIHNLTASCPRCNRKKSDSGGFWIFLGRFGIPFYFCIWMLLLAFTVWFALQTTTGTLPRRFLLEYLPVSMQGVAQDTANAIVSIFKFR
;
A
#
# COMPACT_ATOMS: atom_id res chain seq x y z
N MET A 1 35.77 -1.37 -20.68
CA MET A 1 34.34 -1.19 -21.00
C MET A 1 33.48 -1.76 -19.87
N TYR A 2 32.61 -0.95 -19.29
CA TYR A 2 31.61 -1.43 -18.31
C TYR A 2 30.55 -2.20 -19.09
N ASN A 3 30.48 -3.53 -18.91
CA ASN A 3 29.43 -4.37 -19.47
C ASN A 3 28.44 -4.69 -18.34
N PRO A 4 27.30 -4.01 -18.26
CA PRO A 4 26.33 -4.25 -17.21
C PRO A 4 25.71 -5.63 -17.40
N ARG A 5 25.64 -6.40 -16.30
CA ARG A 5 25.00 -7.73 -16.29
C ARG A 5 23.47 -7.63 -16.51
N TYR A 6 22.88 -6.53 -16.06
CA TYR A 6 21.46 -6.28 -16.14
C TYR A 6 21.18 -4.98 -16.87
N GLU A 7 20.24 -5.05 -17.80
CA GLU A 7 19.78 -3.91 -18.59
C GLU A 7 18.26 -3.86 -18.58
N ARG A 8 17.72 -2.66 -18.78
CA ARG A 8 16.29 -2.45 -18.90
C ARG A 8 15.83 -2.94 -20.27
N SER A 9 14.79 -3.78 -20.31
CA SER A 9 14.15 -4.09 -21.58
C SER A 9 13.22 -2.95 -22.00
N ASP A 10 13.06 -2.71 -23.29
CA ASP A 10 12.22 -1.62 -23.80
C ASP A 10 10.72 -1.87 -23.56
N ASP A 11 10.34 -3.12 -23.45
CA ASP A 11 8.94 -3.57 -23.32
C ASP A 11 8.50 -3.85 -21.88
N TYR A 12 9.38 -3.67 -20.86
CA TYR A 12 9.08 -4.02 -19.46
C TYR A 12 7.77 -3.39 -18.95
N ARG A 13 7.49 -2.14 -19.37
CA ARG A 13 6.26 -1.45 -19.00
C ARG A 13 5.01 -2.09 -19.63
N TYR A 14 5.11 -2.47 -20.88
CA TYR A 14 4.03 -3.15 -21.59
C TYR A 14 3.73 -4.51 -20.96
N GLN A 15 4.76 -5.30 -20.70
CA GLN A 15 4.67 -6.61 -20.05
C GLN A 15 4.01 -6.50 -18.67
N PHE A 16 4.43 -5.52 -17.87
CA PHE A 16 3.83 -5.27 -16.55
C PHE A 16 2.34 -4.95 -16.65
N ILE A 17 1.95 -4.04 -17.54
CA ILE A 17 0.54 -3.61 -17.68
C ILE A 17 -0.33 -4.76 -18.21
N LYS A 18 0.19 -5.59 -19.11
CA LYS A 18 -0.50 -6.75 -19.66
C LYS A 18 -0.78 -7.80 -18.58
N THR A 19 0.18 -8.05 -17.69
CA THR A 19 0.05 -9.06 -16.62
C THR A 19 -0.66 -8.52 -15.38
N HIS A 20 -0.59 -7.23 -15.13
CA HIS A 20 -1.19 -6.54 -13.99
C HIS A 20 -2.07 -5.39 -14.48
N PRO A 21 -3.30 -5.65 -14.94
CA PRO A 21 -4.15 -4.61 -15.53
C PRO A 21 -4.62 -3.54 -14.53
N GLY A 22 -4.39 -3.76 -13.24
CA GLY A 22 -4.87 -2.88 -12.17
C GLY A 22 -6.36 -3.06 -11.86
N ALA A 23 -6.85 -2.41 -10.81
CA ALA A 23 -8.26 -2.45 -10.47
C ALA A 23 -9.08 -1.74 -11.57
N PHE A 24 -10.10 -2.45 -12.09
CA PHE A 24 -10.94 -2.01 -13.22
C PHE A 24 -10.14 -1.61 -14.47
N GLY A 25 -8.94 -2.16 -14.67
CA GLY A 25 -8.05 -1.84 -15.79
C GLY A 25 -7.45 -0.43 -15.77
N LYS A 26 -7.70 0.36 -14.74
CA LYS A 26 -7.36 1.80 -14.70
C LYS A 26 -6.59 2.24 -13.46
N PHE A 27 -6.83 1.60 -12.30
CA PHE A 27 -6.33 2.07 -11.01
C PHE A 27 -5.20 1.18 -10.49
N TYR A 28 -4.15 1.81 -10.00
CA TYR A 28 -3.00 1.15 -9.38
C TYR A 28 -2.73 1.76 -8.01
N MET A 29 -2.22 0.98 -7.09
CA MET A 29 -1.79 1.46 -5.78
C MET A 29 -0.26 1.46 -5.72
N CYS A 30 0.31 2.55 -5.20
CA CYS A 30 1.75 2.63 -4.96
C CYS A 30 2.12 1.82 -3.70
N PRO A 31 2.96 0.77 -3.79
CA PRO A 31 3.34 -0.03 -2.63
C PRO A 31 4.18 0.74 -1.62
N TYR A 32 4.78 1.87 -2.03
CA TYR A 32 5.65 2.68 -1.18
C TYR A 32 4.90 3.67 -0.28
N CYS A 33 3.70 4.12 -0.68
CA CYS A 33 2.95 5.13 0.08
C CYS A 33 1.43 4.94 0.09
N GLY A 34 0.91 3.83 -0.46
CA GLY A 34 -0.52 3.53 -0.50
C GLY A 34 -1.36 4.41 -1.43
N ARG A 35 -0.76 5.39 -2.14
CA ARG A 35 -1.52 6.28 -3.04
C ARG A 35 -2.12 5.53 -4.22
N ILE A 36 -3.40 5.79 -4.49
CA ILE A 36 -4.07 5.33 -5.71
C ILE A 36 -3.68 6.24 -6.88
N MET A 37 -3.40 5.64 -8.02
CA MET A 37 -2.94 6.30 -9.24
C MET A 37 -3.71 5.78 -10.45
N LEU A 38 -3.85 6.62 -11.45
CA LEU A 38 -4.33 6.19 -12.76
C LEU A 38 -3.18 5.55 -13.57
N ARG A 39 -3.53 4.62 -14.47
CA ARG A 39 -2.58 4.00 -15.42
C ARG A 39 -1.73 5.04 -16.19
N LYS A 40 -2.31 6.21 -16.50
CA LYS A 40 -1.63 7.29 -17.21
C LYS A 40 -0.52 7.96 -16.39
N THR A 41 -0.71 8.05 -15.06
CA THR A 41 0.19 8.77 -14.15
C THR A 41 1.15 7.86 -13.39
N MET A 42 0.92 6.54 -13.41
CA MET A 42 1.80 5.59 -12.74
C MET A 42 3.09 5.36 -13.53
N GLN A 43 4.15 5.06 -12.81
CA GLN A 43 5.42 4.59 -13.36
C GLN A 43 5.62 3.13 -12.96
N VAL A 44 6.21 2.33 -13.86
CA VAL A 44 6.65 0.96 -13.52
C VAL A 44 8.08 1.05 -13.03
N ASP A 45 8.28 0.58 -11.81
CA ASP A 45 9.56 0.61 -11.10
C ASP A 45 10.11 -0.80 -10.92
N HIS A 46 11.44 -0.94 -10.98
CA HIS A 46 12.12 -2.18 -10.61
C HIS A 46 12.28 -2.22 -9.09
N ILE A 47 11.69 -3.22 -8.42
CA ILE A 47 11.77 -3.39 -6.96
C ILE A 47 13.23 -3.44 -6.52
N VAL A 48 14.01 -4.32 -7.13
CA VAL A 48 15.47 -4.28 -7.07
C VAL A 48 15.95 -3.46 -8.27
N SER A 49 16.56 -2.29 -8.03
CA SER A 49 16.99 -1.42 -9.11
C SER A 49 18.11 -2.06 -9.94
N ILE A 50 18.16 -1.78 -11.22
CA ILE A 50 19.16 -2.27 -12.15
C ILE A 50 20.57 -1.86 -11.67
N HIS A 51 20.73 -0.61 -11.27
CA HIS A 51 21.99 -0.08 -10.76
C HIS A 51 22.47 -0.85 -9.53
N LEU A 52 21.58 -1.07 -8.57
CA LEU A 52 21.88 -1.77 -7.33
C LEU A 52 22.30 -3.23 -7.58
N ALA A 53 21.58 -3.94 -8.46
CA ALA A 53 21.90 -5.32 -8.85
C ALA A 53 23.21 -5.43 -9.62
N ASN A 54 23.54 -4.45 -10.46
CA ASN A 54 24.82 -4.40 -11.15
C ASN A 54 25.97 -4.13 -10.20
N LYS A 55 25.81 -3.20 -9.26
CA LYS A 55 26.84 -2.76 -8.33
C LYS A 55 27.14 -3.78 -7.23
N HIS A 56 26.12 -4.44 -6.66
CA HIS A 56 26.27 -5.29 -5.48
C HIS A 56 25.77 -6.72 -5.71
N ARG A 57 26.64 -7.71 -5.48
CA ARG A 57 26.29 -9.14 -5.64
C ARG A 57 25.14 -9.58 -4.73
N ALA A 58 25.07 -9.06 -3.50
CA ALA A 58 24.03 -9.41 -2.53
C ALA A 58 22.60 -9.13 -3.05
N TYR A 59 22.40 -8.04 -3.79
CA TYR A 59 21.08 -7.72 -4.36
C TYR A 59 20.70 -8.57 -5.57
N ARG A 60 21.66 -9.24 -6.21
CA ARG A 60 21.37 -10.18 -7.32
C ARG A 60 20.57 -11.39 -6.87
N ILE A 61 20.75 -11.84 -5.63
CA ILE A 61 19.99 -12.95 -5.03
C ILE A 61 18.50 -12.57 -4.90
N LEU A 62 18.20 -11.29 -4.74
CA LEU A 62 16.84 -10.79 -4.64
C LEU A 62 16.14 -10.60 -6.00
N VAL A 63 16.88 -10.74 -7.10
CA VAL A 63 16.32 -10.65 -8.46
C VAL A 63 15.64 -11.97 -8.82
N PRO A 64 14.33 -11.98 -9.08
CA PRO A 64 13.59 -13.21 -9.36
C PRO A 64 14.14 -13.94 -10.60
N ASN A 65 14.51 -15.21 -10.44
CA ASN A 65 15.05 -16.06 -11.52
C ASN A 65 16.26 -15.45 -12.27
N GLY A 66 17.00 -14.53 -11.61
CA GLY A 66 18.11 -13.82 -12.24
C GLY A 66 17.70 -12.85 -13.36
N ASN A 67 16.42 -12.62 -13.59
CA ASN A 67 15.90 -11.71 -14.60
C ASN A 67 15.42 -10.41 -13.96
N ILE A 68 16.15 -9.31 -14.18
CA ILE A 68 15.83 -7.98 -13.62
C ILE A 68 14.50 -7.44 -14.14
N ASN A 69 14.12 -7.78 -15.37
CA ASN A 69 12.88 -7.35 -16.01
C ASN A 69 11.70 -8.32 -15.74
N SER A 70 11.90 -9.32 -14.88
CA SER A 70 10.83 -10.21 -14.44
C SER A 70 9.66 -9.40 -13.89
N ILE A 71 8.43 -9.79 -14.23
CA ILE A 71 7.20 -9.17 -13.70
C ILE A 71 7.15 -9.17 -12.17
N HIS A 72 7.79 -10.16 -11.52
CA HIS A 72 7.90 -10.23 -10.06
C HIS A 72 8.92 -9.25 -9.46
N ASN A 73 9.74 -8.61 -10.30
CA ASN A 73 10.63 -7.51 -9.90
C ASN A 73 10.07 -6.14 -10.27
N LEU A 74 8.89 -6.08 -10.87
CA LEU A 74 8.25 -4.84 -11.30
C LEU A 74 7.07 -4.48 -10.41
N THR A 75 6.86 -3.20 -10.20
CA THR A 75 5.71 -2.70 -9.43
C THR A 75 5.24 -1.35 -9.94
N ALA A 76 3.95 -1.05 -9.72
CA ALA A 76 3.42 0.27 -10.02
C ALA A 76 3.83 1.26 -8.92
N SER A 77 4.42 2.37 -9.26
CA SER A 77 4.85 3.40 -8.31
C SER A 77 4.39 4.79 -8.71
N CYS A 78 4.15 5.66 -7.73
CA CYS A 78 3.92 7.06 -8.03
C CYS A 78 5.26 7.76 -8.37
N PRO A 79 5.24 8.80 -9.24
CA PRO A 79 6.46 9.48 -9.66
C PRO A 79 7.29 10.04 -8.50
N ARG A 80 6.63 10.46 -7.40
CA ARG A 80 7.31 10.96 -6.20
C ARG A 80 8.10 9.85 -5.49
N CYS A 81 7.47 8.69 -5.25
CA CYS A 81 8.12 7.57 -4.59
C CYS A 81 9.20 6.95 -5.47
N ASN A 82 8.96 6.84 -6.79
CA ASN A 82 9.95 6.33 -7.72
C ASN A 82 11.23 7.17 -7.69
N ARG A 83 11.12 8.51 -7.76
CA ARG A 83 12.27 9.40 -7.63
C ARG A 83 12.94 9.30 -6.26
N LYS A 84 12.15 9.24 -5.17
CA LYS A 84 12.70 9.14 -3.80
C LYS A 84 13.43 7.82 -3.56
N LYS A 85 12.89 6.72 -4.09
CA LYS A 85 13.52 5.40 -4.02
C LYS A 85 14.83 5.37 -4.81
N SER A 86 14.80 5.86 -6.08
CA SER A 86 15.96 5.82 -6.97
C SER A 86 16.64 4.44 -6.93
N ASP A 87 17.92 4.39 -6.53
CA ASP A 87 18.71 3.17 -6.40
C ASP A 87 18.80 2.63 -4.96
N SER A 88 17.89 3.07 -4.08
CA SER A 88 17.87 2.62 -2.70
C SER A 88 17.43 1.16 -2.58
N GLY A 89 18.06 0.43 -1.67
CA GLY A 89 17.74 -0.95 -1.33
C GLY A 89 16.99 -1.10 0.00
N GLY A 90 17.17 -2.22 0.67
CA GLY A 90 16.65 -2.45 2.03
C GLY A 90 15.14 -2.30 2.13
N PHE A 91 14.68 -1.36 2.96
CA PHE A 91 13.27 -1.14 3.24
C PHE A 91 12.43 -0.82 1.98
N TRP A 92 12.99 -0.17 0.97
CA TRP A 92 12.29 0.07 -0.29
C TRP A 92 11.97 -1.21 -1.06
N ILE A 93 12.89 -2.19 -1.04
CA ILE A 93 12.64 -3.51 -1.66
C ILE A 93 11.53 -4.24 -0.90
N PHE A 94 11.57 -4.18 0.45
CA PHE A 94 10.50 -4.75 1.27
C PHE A 94 9.13 -4.15 0.95
N LEU A 95 9.03 -2.81 0.92
CA LEU A 95 7.78 -2.13 0.55
C LEU A 95 7.36 -2.45 -0.89
N GLY A 96 8.29 -2.53 -1.83
CA GLY A 96 7.99 -2.87 -3.21
C GLY A 96 7.33 -4.24 -3.35
N ARG A 97 7.72 -5.22 -2.52
CA ARG A 97 7.17 -6.58 -2.53
C ARG A 97 5.90 -6.74 -1.70
N PHE A 98 5.89 -6.15 -0.50
CA PHE A 98 4.88 -6.42 0.52
C PHE A 98 4.01 -5.20 0.87
N GLY A 99 4.28 -4.03 0.30
CA GLY A 99 3.58 -2.80 0.65
C GLY A 99 2.07 -2.87 0.42
N ILE A 100 1.62 -3.45 -0.70
CA ILE A 100 0.18 -3.58 -0.99
C ILE A 100 -0.52 -4.47 0.05
N PRO A 101 -0.10 -5.73 0.29
CA PRO A 101 -0.71 -6.55 1.33
C PRO A 101 -0.58 -5.95 2.73
N PHE A 102 0.52 -5.27 3.03
CA PHE A 102 0.71 -4.56 4.30
C PHE A 102 -0.35 -3.48 4.52
N TYR A 103 -0.60 -2.61 3.52
CA TYR A 103 -1.66 -1.61 3.62
C TYR A 103 -3.05 -2.25 3.71
N PHE A 104 -3.29 -3.34 2.97
CA PHE A 104 -4.55 -4.07 3.08
C PHE A 104 -4.77 -4.61 4.49
N CYS A 105 -3.76 -5.22 5.10
CA CYS A 105 -3.84 -5.69 6.50
C CYS A 105 -4.13 -4.54 7.48
N ILE A 106 -3.45 -3.38 7.33
CA ILE A 106 -3.73 -2.20 8.16
C ILE A 106 -5.19 -1.77 8.03
N TRP A 107 -5.71 -1.66 6.81
CA TRP A 107 -7.10 -1.26 6.58
C TRP A 107 -8.10 -2.27 7.17
N MET A 108 -7.83 -3.57 7.04
CA MET A 108 -8.66 -4.61 7.63
C MET A 108 -8.64 -4.56 9.16
N LEU A 109 -7.48 -4.31 9.79
CA LEU A 109 -7.38 -4.13 11.24
C LEU A 109 -8.13 -2.88 11.71
N LEU A 110 -8.01 -1.76 10.99
CA LEU A 110 -8.75 -0.54 11.31
C LEU A 110 -10.27 -0.75 11.18
N LEU A 111 -10.70 -1.45 10.13
CA LEU A 111 -12.12 -1.80 9.95
C LEU A 111 -12.62 -2.72 11.07
N ALA A 112 -11.87 -3.76 11.39
CA ALA A 112 -12.22 -4.68 12.49
C ALA A 112 -12.29 -3.93 13.83
N PHE A 113 -11.34 -3.03 14.08
CA PHE A 113 -11.35 -2.20 15.28
C PHE A 113 -12.56 -1.26 15.32
N THR A 114 -12.90 -0.59 14.22
CA THR A 114 -14.06 0.30 14.17
C THR A 114 -15.37 -0.45 14.36
N VAL A 115 -15.52 -1.63 13.75
CA VAL A 115 -16.69 -2.49 13.94
C VAL A 115 -16.77 -2.99 15.39
N TRP A 116 -15.67 -3.49 15.94
CA TRP A 116 -15.60 -3.93 17.32
C TRP A 116 -15.96 -2.79 18.29
N PHE A 117 -15.38 -1.60 18.09
CA PHE A 117 -15.67 -0.42 18.90
C PHE A 117 -17.16 0.00 18.81
N ALA A 118 -17.72 0.00 17.60
CA ALA A 118 -19.15 0.30 17.40
C ALA A 118 -20.07 -0.71 18.12
N LEU A 119 -19.74 -2.00 18.05
CA LEU A 119 -20.48 -3.03 18.77
C LEU A 119 -20.40 -2.85 20.30
N GLN A 120 -19.23 -2.51 20.84
CA GLN A 120 -19.07 -2.25 22.27
C GLN A 120 -19.90 -1.04 22.74
N THR A 121 -19.98 0.01 21.92
CA THR A 121 -20.79 1.19 22.24
C THR A 121 -22.29 0.91 22.15
N THR A 122 -22.73 0.05 21.24
CA THR A 122 -24.16 -0.31 21.09
C THR A 122 -24.63 -1.30 22.14
N THR A 123 -23.78 -2.24 22.57
CA THR A 123 -24.12 -3.25 23.58
C THR A 123 -23.98 -2.73 25.02
N GLY A 124 -23.51 -1.49 25.21
CA GLY A 124 -23.36 -0.89 26.55
C GLY A 124 -22.25 -1.51 27.40
N THR A 125 -21.42 -2.38 26.85
CA THR A 125 -20.31 -3.05 27.56
C THR A 125 -19.14 -2.11 27.85
N LEU A 126 -18.97 -1.05 27.05
CA LEU A 126 -18.11 0.08 27.42
C LEU A 126 -18.97 1.09 28.18
N PRO A 127 -18.66 1.42 29.44
CA PRO A 127 -19.42 2.43 30.17
C PRO A 127 -19.32 3.74 29.37
N ARG A 128 -20.49 4.27 29.01
CA ARG A 128 -20.64 5.57 28.30
C ARG A 128 -19.81 6.69 28.98
N ARG A 129 -19.58 6.55 30.27
CA ARG A 129 -18.75 7.44 31.11
C ARG A 129 -17.28 7.42 30.68
N PHE A 130 -16.71 6.28 30.26
CA PHE A 130 -15.30 6.18 29.91
C PHE A 130 -14.97 7.00 28.64
N LEU A 131 -15.86 6.97 27.63
CA LEU A 131 -15.70 7.77 26.41
C LEU A 131 -15.85 9.27 26.66
N LEU A 132 -16.76 9.65 27.57
CA LEU A 132 -16.99 11.05 27.90
C LEU A 132 -15.90 11.64 28.80
N GLU A 133 -15.22 10.82 29.59
CA GLU A 133 -14.20 11.25 30.55
C GLU A 133 -12.81 11.42 29.92
N TYR A 134 -12.50 10.68 28.86
CA TYR A 134 -11.17 10.68 28.21
C TYR A 134 -11.10 11.36 26.84
N LEU A 135 -12.23 11.68 26.22
CA LEU A 135 -12.24 12.46 24.98
C LEU A 135 -12.27 13.96 25.29
N PRO A 136 -11.43 14.77 24.64
CA PRO A 136 -11.54 16.22 24.73
C PRO A 136 -12.95 16.67 24.33
N VAL A 137 -13.49 17.67 25.01
CA VAL A 137 -14.87 18.17 24.86
C VAL A 137 -15.22 18.46 23.38
N SER A 138 -14.24 18.90 22.59
CA SER A 138 -14.39 19.15 21.16
C SER A 138 -14.67 17.90 20.32
N MET A 139 -14.32 16.71 20.80
CA MET A 139 -14.53 15.44 20.09
C MET A 139 -15.74 14.64 20.60
N GLN A 140 -16.29 15.01 21.77
CA GLN A 140 -17.43 14.30 22.37
C GLN A 140 -18.68 14.40 21.51
N GLY A 141 -18.95 15.56 20.89
CA GLY A 141 -20.07 15.76 19.99
C GLY A 141 -19.99 14.89 18.73
N VAL A 142 -18.80 14.88 18.10
CA VAL A 142 -18.56 14.08 16.87
C VAL A 142 -18.70 12.57 17.17
N ALA A 143 -18.18 12.11 18.31
CA ALA A 143 -18.30 10.70 18.73
C ALA A 143 -19.76 10.30 19.00
N GLN A 144 -20.56 11.20 19.59
CA GLN A 144 -21.96 10.97 19.85
C GLN A 144 -22.78 10.90 18.55
N ASP A 145 -22.54 11.83 17.61
CA ASP A 145 -23.24 11.89 16.33
C ASP A 145 -22.93 10.69 15.44
N THR A 146 -21.66 10.26 15.41
CA THR A 146 -21.27 9.05 14.67
C THR A 146 -21.87 7.78 15.28
N ALA A 147 -21.89 7.65 16.60
CA ALA A 147 -22.52 6.53 17.28
C ALA A 147 -24.05 6.49 17.01
N ASN A 148 -24.73 7.64 17.05
CA ASN A 148 -26.16 7.74 16.76
C ASN A 148 -26.48 7.43 15.28
N ALA A 149 -25.63 7.88 14.33
CA ALA A 149 -25.76 7.56 12.90
C ALA A 149 -25.63 6.06 12.65
N ILE A 150 -24.65 5.39 13.28
CA ILE A 150 -24.46 3.94 13.16
C ILE A 150 -25.67 3.19 13.73
N VAL A 151 -26.16 3.57 14.90
CA VAL A 151 -27.35 2.95 15.52
C VAL A 151 -28.59 3.12 14.65
N SER A 152 -28.77 4.27 13.98
CA SER A 152 -29.90 4.49 13.08
C SER A 152 -29.89 3.56 11.87
N ILE A 153 -28.70 3.26 11.31
CA ILE A 153 -28.55 2.33 10.18
C ILE A 153 -28.98 0.90 10.57
N PHE A 154 -28.69 0.47 11.79
CA PHE A 154 -29.05 -0.88 12.27
C PHE A 154 -30.46 -1.01 12.84
N LYS A 155 -31.16 0.10 13.16
CA LYS A 155 -32.55 0.09 13.61
C LYS A 155 -33.58 0.00 12.50
N PHE A 156 -33.19 0.19 11.24
CA PHE A 156 -34.05 0.12 10.06
C PHE A 156 -34.15 -1.29 9.43
N ARG A 157 -33.93 -2.34 10.23
CA ARG A 157 -34.14 -3.71 9.79
C ARG A 157 -35.13 -4.43 10.68
#